data_c1857333c5ee2200fabcdb8c15945e07
#
_entry.id   c1857333c5ee2200fabcdb8c15945e07
#
_cell.length_a   1.000
_cell.length_b   1.000
_cell.length_c   1.000
_cell.angle_alpha   90.00
_cell.angle_beta   90.00
_cell.angle_gamma   90.00
#
_symmetry.space_group_name_H-M   'P 1'
#
loop_
_entity.id
_entity.type
_entity.pdbx_description
1 polymer ?
#
loop_
_entity_poly.entity_id
_entity_poly.type
_entity_poly.pdbx_seq_one_letter_code
_entity_poly.pdbx_strand_id
1 'polypeptide(L)'
;MPEGPEVKRTTERLNRFLQGSKLQEIVVEDERWFQNQVRDEVNVLFNSLSNGPLEIKQVNCKGKFIYFQIDNFDIHHTLGMTGSWRFPGRGDKKGRRLVLKTDKGEICYVDKRKFGTFKIFYDKPDILTKKLDSLGPDLLNEEVSEDIFVSRMRGDHTRKGYNHKEVTQVMMDQKAVAGIGNYIKAEALYMAEINPYAKVGDLSDDELKELGKACIWVIKASYAAKGATIRNYKLPNGDVGEYKFKFKVYSKRKDPVGNKVIREETADKRTTHWVPEVQTRGVTTQNHL
;
A
#
# COMPACT_ATOMS: atom_id res chain seq x y z
N MET A 1 -3.94 -5.16 6.54
CA MET A 1 -2.99 -4.08 6.16
C MET A 1 -3.58 -3.42 4.93
N PRO A 2 -3.69 -2.10 4.89
CA PRO A 2 -4.10 -1.40 3.67
C PRO A 2 -3.11 -1.68 2.54
N GLU A 3 -3.63 -2.04 1.36
CA GLU A 3 -2.86 -2.21 0.13
C GLU A 3 -3.22 -1.10 -0.86
N GLY A 4 -2.75 -1.12 -2.09
CA GLY A 4 -2.98 -0.06 -3.07
C GLY A 4 -4.42 0.44 -3.14
N PRO A 5 -5.42 -0.44 -3.30
CA PRO A 5 -6.84 -0.04 -3.39
C PRO A 5 -7.35 0.72 -2.16
N GLU A 6 -7.02 0.27 -0.95
CA GLU A 6 -7.44 0.90 0.29
C GLU A 6 -6.74 2.25 0.51
N VAL A 7 -5.45 2.32 0.15
CA VAL A 7 -4.68 3.57 0.22
C VAL A 7 -5.24 4.59 -0.75
N LYS A 8 -5.49 4.23 -2.01
CA LYS A 8 -6.09 5.13 -3.01
C LYS A 8 -7.42 5.71 -2.55
N ARG A 9 -8.32 4.87 -2.05
CA ARG A 9 -9.63 5.32 -1.54
C ARG A 9 -9.50 6.25 -0.33
N THR A 10 -8.56 5.95 0.58
CA THR A 10 -8.27 6.82 1.72
C THR A 10 -7.78 8.17 1.22
N THR A 11 -6.86 8.18 0.29
CA THR A 11 -6.26 9.39 -0.27
C THR A 11 -7.29 10.24 -1.02
N GLU A 12 -8.15 9.65 -1.82
CA GLU A 12 -9.22 10.37 -2.52
C GLU A 12 -10.19 11.07 -1.55
N ARG A 13 -10.52 10.40 -0.43
CA ARG A 13 -11.36 11.01 0.60
C ARG A 13 -10.65 12.13 1.36
N LEU A 14 -9.36 11.91 1.67
CA LEU A 14 -8.53 12.94 2.27
C LEU A 14 -8.43 14.15 1.34
N ASN A 15 -8.12 13.94 0.07
CA ASN A 15 -7.99 15.03 -0.89
C ASN A 15 -9.31 15.80 -1.04
N ARG A 16 -10.43 15.10 -1.17
CA ARG A 16 -11.76 15.75 -1.26
C ARG A 16 -12.08 16.64 -0.06
N PHE A 17 -11.64 16.25 1.13
CA PHE A 17 -11.87 17.02 2.36
C PHE A 17 -10.84 18.14 2.53
N LEU A 18 -9.57 17.86 2.27
CA LEU A 18 -8.45 18.72 2.62
C LEU A 18 -8.02 19.69 1.51
N GLN A 19 -8.18 19.33 0.25
CA GLN A 19 -7.70 20.16 -0.87
C GLN A 19 -8.29 21.57 -0.82
N GLY A 20 -7.42 22.58 -0.89
CA GLY A 20 -7.77 23.98 -0.80
C GLY A 20 -8.23 24.44 0.60
N SER A 21 -8.09 23.59 1.63
CA SER A 21 -8.31 23.99 3.02
C SER A 21 -7.06 24.62 3.62
N LYS A 22 -7.26 25.38 4.69
CA LYS A 22 -6.20 26.01 5.46
C LYS A 22 -5.91 25.18 6.70
N LEU A 23 -4.73 24.56 6.76
CA LEU A 23 -4.23 23.86 7.96
C LEU A 23 -3.90 24.93 9.03
N GLN A 24 -4.57 24.85 10.15
CA GLN A 24 -4.45 25.80 11.26
C GLN A 24 -3.59 25.27 12.38
N GLU A 25 -3.68 23.96 12.66
CA GLU A 25 -2.96 23.32 13.76
C GLU A 25 -2.75 21.83 13.49
N ILE A 26 -1.64 21.31 13.99
CA ILE A 26 -1.40 19.85 14.12
C ILE A 26 -1.33 19.53 15.61
N VAL A 27 -2.32 18.82 16.12
CA VAL A 27 -2.31 18.33 17.51
C VAL A 27 -1.66 16.95 17.53
N VAL A 28 -0.54 16.84 18.22
CA VAL A 28 0.17 15.56 18.42
C VAL A 28 -0.40 14.87 19.66
N GLU A 29 -1.03 13.72 19.50
CA GLU A 29 -1.60 12.93 20.60
C GLU A 29 -0.67 11.78 21.07
N ASP A 30 0.37 11.47 20.31
CA ASP A 30 1.42 10.51 20.70
C ASP A 30 2.79 11.11 20.35
N GLU A 31 3.34 11.88 21.28
CA GLU A 31 4.63 12.56 21.11
C GLU A 31 5.75 11.59 20.79
N ARG A 32 5.84 10.44 21.49
CA ARG A 32 6.88 9.46 21.27
C ARG A 32 6.84 8.87 19.86
N TRP A 33 5.63 8.58 19.35
CA TRP A 33 5.49 8.13 17.97
C TRP A 33 5.88 9.23 17.00
N PHE A 34 5.44 10.46 17.23
CA PHE A 34 5.69 11.59 16.36
C PHE A 34 7.19 11.95 16.31
N GLN A 35 7.86 12.04 17.44
CA GLN A 35 9.31 12.31 17.52
C GLN A 35 10.15 11.27 16.75
N ASN A 36 9.73 10.00 16.74
CA ASN A 36 10.39 8.96 15.94
C ASN A 36 10.18 9.09 14.43
N GLN A 37 9.19 9.89 13.99
CA GLN A 37 8.86 10.07 12.58
C GLN A 37 9.47 11.33 11.98
N VAL A 38 9.66 12.35 12.80
CA VAL A 38 9.95 13.72 12.36
C VAL A 38 11.26 14.18 12.98
N ARG A 39 12.12 14.76 12.18
CA ARG A 39 13.37 15.39 12.62
C ARG A 39 13.23 16.91 12.54
N ASP A 40 14.29 17.62 12.22
CA ASP A 40 14.44 19.06 12.36
C ASP A 40 13.35 19.93 11.69
N GLU A 41 12.71 19.44 10.62
CA GLU A 41 11.68 20.19 9.90
C GLU A 41 10.35 20.36 10.66
N VAL A 42 10.14 19.64 11.75
CA VAL A 42 8.91 19.78 12.55
C VAL A 42 8.79 21.15 13.19
N ASN A 43 9.89 21.66 13.71
CA ASN A 43 9.90 22.99 14.35
C ASN A 43 9.59 24.09 13.32
N VAL A 44 10.07 23.93 12.09
CA VAL A 44 9.77 24.85 10.99
C VAL A 44 8.27 24.86 10.70
N LEU A 45 7.65 23.66 10.61
CA LEU A 45 6.21 23.54 10.36
C LEU A 45 5.37 24.18 11.49
N PHE A 46 5.70 23.91 12.76
CA PHE A 46 4.95 24.50 13.89
C PHE A 46 5.16 26.01 13.98
N ASN A 47 6.37 26.52 13.74
CA ASN A 47 6.61 27.97 13.68
C ASN A 47 5.85 28.61 12.51
N SER A 48 5.80 27.96 11.36
CA SER A 48 5.00 28.47 10.22
C SER A 48 3.52 28.52 10.54
N LEU A 49 2.97 27.49 11.20
CA LEU A 49 1.57 27.49 11.63
C LEU A 49 1.26 28.55 12.71
N SER A 50 2.24 28.87 13.56
CA SER A 50 2.10 29.96 14.54
C SER A 50 2.06 31.33 13.90
N ASN A 51 2.64 31.48 12.71
CA ASN A 51 2.60 32.72 11.91
C ASN A 51 1.36 32.83 11.02
N GLY A 52 0.60 31.75 10.86
CA GLY A 52 -0.63 31.73 10.08
C GLY A 52 -0.94 30.35 9.49
N PRO A 53 -2.16 30.17 8.99
CA PRO A 53 -2.59 28.90 8.42
C PRO A 53 -1.90 28.62 7.07
N LEU A 54 -1.60 27.33 6.81
CA LEU A 54 -0.95 26.86 5.59
C LEU A 54 -1.94 26.21 4.64
N GLU A 55 -1.83 26.44 3.34
CA GLU A 55 -2.72 25.85 2.35
C GLU A 55 -2.38 24.41 2.03
N ILE A 56 -3.35 23.51 2.17
CA ILE A 56 -3.22 22.12 1.69
C ILE A 56 -3.57 22.09 0.20
N LYS A 57 -2.55 22.06 -0.66
CA LYS A 57 -2.71 22.07 -2.12
C LYS A 57 -3.32 20.78 -2.62
N GLN A 58 -2.80 19.63 -2.15
CA GLN A 58 -3.32 18.32 -2.49
C GLN A 58 -2.86 17.21 -1.54
N VAL A 59 -3.62 16.10 -1.55
CA VAL A 59 -3.24 14.82 -0.96
C VAL A 59 -3.33 13.76 -2.06
N ASN A 60 -2.25 13.03 -2.32
CA ASN A 60 -2.25 12.02 -3.37
C ASN A 60 -1.43 10.79 -2.94
N CYS A 61 -1.41 9.73 -3.77
CA CYS A 61 -0.65 8.52 -3.50
C CYS A 61 -0.08 7.87 -4.76
N LYS A 62 0.98 7.07 -4.55
CA LYS A 62 1.48 6.07 -5.51
C LYS A 62 1.63 4.73 -4.78
N GLY A 63 0.88 3.73 -5.19
CA GLY A 63 0.80 2.45 -4.49
C GLY A 63 0.36 2.59 -3.03
N LYS A 64 1.25 2.29 -2.08
CA LYS A 64 0.98 2.40 -0.63
C LYS A 64 1.58 3.65 0.00
N PHE A 65 2.20 4.51 -0.78
CA PHE A 65 2.80 5.76 -0.35
C PHE A 65 1.83 6.91 -0.56
N ILE A 66 1.54 7.68 0.51
CA ILE A 66 0.69 8.87 0.51
C ILE A 66 1.59 10.08 0.67
N TYR A 67 1.23 11.18 0.03
CA TYR A 67 1.89 12.46 0.24
C TYR A 67 0.88 13.60 0.31
N PHE A 68 1.22 14.59 1.14
CA PHE A 68 0.49 15.85 1.28
C PHE A 68 1.42 16.95 0.79
N GLN A 69 0.91 17.85 -0.01
CA GLN A 69 1.59 19.08 -0.39
C GLN A 69 0.89 20.26 0.29
N ILE A 70 1.61 20.95 1.17
CA ILE A 70 1.11 22.00 2.03
C ILE A 70 2.06 23.19 1.92
N ASP A 71 1.70 24.24 1.17
CA ASP A 71 2.58 25.36 0.85
C ASP A 71 3.99 24.90 0.41
N ASN A 72 5.03 25.16 1.21
CA ASN A 72 6.41 24.74 0.96
C ASN A 72 6.77 23.43 1.68
N PHE A 73 5.78 22.69 2.18
CA PHE A 73 5.99 21.43 2.86
C PHE A 73 5.48 20.25 2.04
N ASP A 74 6.28 19.19 1.99
CA ASP A 74 5.86 17.86 1.59
C ASP A 74 5.79 16.94 2.80
N ILE A 75 4.66 16.26 3.00
CA ILE A 75 4.53 15.24 4.04
C ILE A 75 4.46 13.88 3.37
N HIS A 76 5.42 13.02 3.67
CA HIS A 76 5.47 11.63 3.23
C HIS A 76 4.87 10.72 4.28
N HIS A 77 3.87 9.93 3.89
CA HIS A 77 3.07 9.15 4.81
C HIS A 77 2.83 7.72 4.31
N THR A 78 2.80 6.77 5.24
CA THR A 78 2.31 5.40 4.99
C THR A 78 1.38 4.98 6.12
N LEU A 79 0.33 4.25 5.79
CA LEU A 79 -0.65 3.80 6.79
C LEU A 79 -0.11 2.68 7.70
N GLY A 80 0.98 1.99 7.30
CA GLY A 80 1.44 0.81 8.01
C GLY A 80 0.42 -0.33 7.96
N MET A 81 0.24 -1.04 9.07
CA MET A 81 -0.67 -2.20 9.12
C MET A 81 -2.08 -1.87 9.60
N THR A 82 -2.24 -0.88 10.48
CA THR A 82 -3.51 -0.54 11.15
C THR A 82 -3.86 0.93 11.05
N GLY A 83 -3.02 1.71 10.35
CA GLY A 83 -3.24 3.14 10.18
C GLY A 83 -4.49 3.45 9.37
N SER A 84 -5.22 4.46 9.81
CA SER A 84 -6.40 4.97 9.13
C SER A 84 -6.64 6.43 9.50
N TRP A 85 -7.18 7.19 8.55
CA TRP A 85 -7.66 8.54 8.77
C TRP A 85 -9.16 8.51 9.10
N ARG A 86 -9.59 9.32 10.07
CA ARG A 86 -10.98 9.34 10.56
C ARG A 86 -11.43 10.76 10.87
N PHE A 87 -12.70 11.03 10.62
CA PHE A 87 -13.34 12.26 11.07
C PHE A 87 -13.58 12.24 12.59
N PRO A 88 -13.51 13.41 13.28
CA PRO A 88 -13.80 13.53 14.71
C PRO A 88 -15.20 13.03 15.06
N GLY A 89 -15.36 12.59 16.32
CA GLY A 89 -16.62 12.04 16.83
C GLY A 89 -16.85 10.56 16.55
N ARG A 90 -16.13 9.95 15.58
CA ARG A 90 -16.17 8.51 15.30
C ARG A 90 -14.85 7.82 15.64
N GLY A 91 -13.90 8.55 16.21
CA GLY A 91 -12.56 8.05 16.52
C GLY A 91 -12.47 7.42 17.90
N ASP A 92 -11.90 6.25 17.99
CA ASP A 92 -11.38 5.70 19.23
C ASP A 92 -10.19 6.58 19.66
N LYS A 93 -10.27 7.28 20.80
CA LYS A 93 -9.14 8.07 21.35
C LYS A 93 -7.90 7.20 21.55
N LYS A 94 -8.12 5.92 21.88
CA LYS A 94 -7.04 4.94 22.03
C LYS A 94 -6.44 4.60 20.67
N GLY A 95 -5.23 5.07 20.42
CA GLY A 95 -4.49 4.81 19.19
C GLY A 95 -4.46 5.99 18.22
N ARG A 96 -5.05 7.14 18.54
CA ARG A 96 -4.81 8.39 17.83
C ARG A 96 -3.34 8.79 17.93
N ARG A 97 -2.79 9.31 16.84
CA ARG A 97 -1.40 9.75 16.75
C ARG A 97 -1.32 11.25 16.57
N LEU A 98 -2.12 11.78 15.66
CA LEU A 98 -2.21 13.22 15.42
C LEU A 98 -3.60 13.61 14.91
N VAL A 99 -3.92 14.88 15.02
CA VAL A 99 -5.12 15.52 14.46
C VAL A 99 -4.67 16.71 13.61
N LEU A 100 -5.18 16.80 12.39
CA LEU A 100 -5.06 17.99 11.56
C LEU A 100 -6.32 18.81 11.77
N LYS A 101 -6.18 20.07 12.21
CA LYS A 101 -7.26 21.03 12.31
C LYS A 101 -7.19 22.01 11.15
N THR A 102 -8.28 22.14 10.42
CA THR A 102 -8.40 23.01 9.26
C THR A 102 -9.63 23.90 9.37
N ASP A 103 -9.73 24.90 8.49
CA ASP A 103 -10.93 25.73 8.35
C ASP A 103 -12.18 24.95 7.94
N LYS A 104 -12.02 23.74 7.36
CA LYS A 104 -13.13 22.82 7.01
C LYS A 104 -13.47 21.81 8.11
N GLY A 105 -12.74 21.82 9.24
CA GLY A 105 -12.90 20.89 10.35
C GLY A 105 -11.65 20.06 10.64
N GLU A 106 -11.82 19.01 11.43
CA GLU A 106 -10.71 18.19 11.92
C GLU A 106 -10.71 16.80 11.29
N ILE A 107 -9.52 16.22 11.14
CA ILE A 107 -9.33 14.83 10.78
C ILE A 107 -8.18 14.23 11.59
N CYS A 108 -8.34 12.99 12.08
CA CYS A 108 -7.35 12.33 12.92
C CYS A 108 -6.74 11.09 12.25
N TYR A 109 -5.45 10.93 12.45
CA TYR A 109 -4.73 9.71 12.13
C TYR A 109 -4.70 8.76 13.32
N VAL A 110 -5.17 7.55 13.11
CA VAL A 110 -5.24 6.48 14.13
C VAL A 110 -4.41 5.30 13.66
N ASP A 111 -3.45 4.86 14.48
CA ASP A 111 -2.65 3.66 14.21
C ASP A 111 -2.30 2.92 15.51
N LYS A 112 -3.04 1.86 15.82
CA LYS A 112 -2.86 1.08 17.06
C LYS A 112 -1.48 0.41 17.15
N ARG A 113 -0.90 0.03 16.01
CA ARG A 113 0.38 -0.69 15.96
C ARG A 113 1.62 0.20 15.78
N LYS A 114 1.42 1.50 15.52
CA LYS A 114 2.51 2.49 15.34
C LYS A 114 3.47 2.19 14.19
N PHE A 115 3.02 1.49 13.14
CA PHE A 115 3.85 1.15 11.97
C PHE A 115 3.69 2.13 10.81
N GLY A 116 2.73 3.02 10.89
CA GLY A 116 2.60 4.10 9.93
C GLY A 116 3.73 5.11 10.10
N THR A 117 4.08 5.78 9.00
CA THR A 117 5.13 6.80 8.98
C THR A 117 4.53 8.16 8.66
N PHE A 118 5.14 9.22 9.17
CA PHE A 118 4.73 10.60 8.91
C PHE A 118 5.97 11.49 8.90
N LYS A 119 6.54 11.75 7.72
CA LYS A 119 7.79 12.50 7.55
C LYS A 119 7.51 13.84 6.91
N ILE A 120 8.05 14.90 7.46
CA ILE A 120 7.88 16.28 6.99
C ILE A 120 9.16 16.72 6.30
N PHE A 121 9.03 17.42 5.18
CA PHE A 121 10.11 18.03 4.43
C PHE A 121 9.72 19.48 4.12
N TYR A 122 10.64 20.41 4.35
CA TYR A 122 10.47 21.83 4.10
C TYR A 122 11.41 22.29 3.01
N ASP A 123 10.85 22.99 2.02
CA ASP A 123 11.60 23.60 0.90
C ASP A 123 12.60 22.64 0.23
N LYS A 124 12.15 21.42 -0.04
CA LYS A 124 12.90 20.37 -0.74
C LYS A 124 12.17 19.92 -2.00
N PRO A 125 12.14 20.74 -3.08
CA PRO A 125 11.27 20.49 -4.24
C PRO A 125 11.47 19.13 -4.91
N ASP A 126 12.70 18.58 -4.87
CA ASP A 126 13.02 17.29 -5.50
C ASP A 126 12.72 16.07 -4.63
N ILE A 127 12.42 16.24 -3.34
CA ILE A 127 12.33 15.09 -2.42
C ILE A 127 11.15 14.19 -2.76
N LEU A 128 10.01 14.79 -3.13
CA LEU A 128 8.83 14.06 -3.55
C LEU A 128 9.06 13.36 -4.88
N THR A 129 9.59 14.07 -5.88
CA THR A 129 9.92 13.50 -7.20
C THR A 129 10.85 12.30 -7.07
N LYS A 130 11.98 12.45 -6.37
CA LYS A 130 12.92 11.36 -6.09
C LYS A 130 12.24 10.17 -5.39
N LYS A 131 11.30 10.44 -4.48
CA LYS A 131 10.54 9.39 -3.81
C LYS A 131 9.60 8.67 -4.78
N LEU A 132 8.84 9.38 -5.59
CA LEU A 132 7.92 8.82 -6.59
C LEU A 132 8.66 8.00 -7.65
N ASP A 133 9.81 8.49 -8.13
CA ASP A 133 10.68 7.81 -9.11
C ASP A 133 11.30 6.54 -8.54
N SER A 134 11.53 6.48 -7.23
CA SER A 134 12.05 5.29 -6.56
C SER A 134 11.02 4.15 -6.44
N LEU A 135 9.75 4.42 -6.68
CA LEU A 135 8.67 3.43 -6.65
C LEU A 135 8.44 2.85 -8.04
N GLY A 136 8.11 1.57 -8.08
CA GLY A 136 7.67 0.91 -9.30
C GLY A 136 6.34 1.47 -9.83
N PRO A 137 5.90 1.04 -11.02
CA PRO A 137 4.63 1.45 -11.59
C PRO A 137 3.46 1.08 -10.66
N ASP A 138 2.47 1.97 -10.62
CA ASP A 138 1.23 1.79 -9.84
C ASP A 138 0.14 1.18 -10.73
N LEU A 139 -0.12 -0.10 -10.57
CA LEU A 139 -1.07 -0.86 -11.40
C LEU A 139 -2.54 -0.36 -11.32
N LEU A 140 -2.85 0.49 -10.36
CA LEU A 140 -4.19 1.10 -10.26
C LEU A 140 -4.29 2.44 -10.98
N ASN A 141 -3.23 3.24 -10.94
CA ASN A 141 -3.24 4.62 -11.38
C ASN A 141 -2.48 4.88 -12.68
N GLU A 142 -1.70 3.90 -13.14
CA GLU A 142 -0.88 4.02 -14.36
C GLU A 142 -1.28 2.91 -15.36
N GLU A 143 -1.19 3.21 -16.65
CA GLU A 143 -1.27 2.18 -17.70
C GLU A 143 0.06 1.48 -17.79
N VAL A 144 0.09 0.22 -17.38
CA VAL A 144 1.29 -0.61 -17.33
C VAL A 144 1.16 -1.72 -18.35
N SER A 145 2.00 -1.69 -19.39
CA SER A 145 2.04 -2.78 -20.37
C SER A 145 2.58 -4.07 -19.75
N GLU A 146 2.24 -5.20 -20.36
CA GLU A 146 2.72 -6.51 -19.95
C GLU A 146 4.25 -6.56 -19.93
N ASP A 147 4.91 -6.01 -20.95
CA ASP A 147 6.36 -5.99 -21.04
C ASP A 147 7.02 -5.12 -19.96
N ILE A 148 6.42 -3.99 -19.60
CA ILE A 148 6.87 -3.20 -18.44
C ILE A 148 6.74 -4.01 -17.16
N PHE A 149 5.64 -4.73 -16.96
CA PHE A 149 5.47 -5.59 -15.79
C PHE A 149 6.53 -6.67 -15.72
N VAL A 150 6.78 -7.39 -16.84
CA VAL A 150 7.82 -8.42 -16.94
C VAL A 150 9.20 -7.84 -16.63
N SER A 151 9.58 -6.73 -17.27
CA SER A 151 10.87 -6.06 -17.02
C SER A 151 11.04 -5.70 -15.53
N ARG A 152 9.98 -5.21 -14.88
CA ARG A 152 9.99 -4.89 -13.44
C ARG A 152 10.13 -6.13 -12.57
N MET A 153 9.46 -7.22 -12.91
CA MET A 153 9.59 -8.51 -12.21
C MET A 153 10.97 -9.13 -12.41
N ARG A 154 11.57 -9.02 -13.61
CA ARG A 154 12.96 -9.45 -13.88
C ARG A 154 13.99 -8.60 -13.14
N GLY A 155 13.64 -7.39 -12.77
CA GLY A 155 14.50 -6.45 -12.03
C GLY A 155 15.49 -5.72 -12.94
N ASP A 156 15.14 -5.46 -14.20
CA ASP A 156 15.97 -4.75 -15.18
C ASP A 156 16.34 -3.34 -14.75
N HIS A 157 15.55 -2.76 -13.86
CA HIS A 157 15.82 -1.47 -13.19
C HIS A 157 16.86 -1.56 -12.07
N THR A 158 17.42 -2.74 -11.80
CA THR A 158 18.40 -2.98 -10.73
C THR A 158 19.70 -3.58 -11.31
N ARG A 159 20.80 -3.36 -10.61
CA ARG A 159 22.12 -3.87 -11.05
C ARG A 159 22.20 -5.41 -11.08
N LYS A 160 21.49 -6.10 -10.16
CA LYS A 160 21.63 -7.55 -9.99
C LYS A 160 20.47 -8.37 -10.58
N GLY A 161 19.41 -7.72 -11.05
CA GLY A 161 18.17 -8.40 -11.45
C GLY A 161 17.49 -9.14 -10.30
N TYR A 162 16.35 -9.75 -10.59
CA TYR A 162 15.53 -10.46 -9.60
C TYR A 162 15.32 -11.95 -9.92
N ASN A 163 15.93 -12.48 -10.98
CA ASN A 163 15.72 -13.86 -11.41
C ASN A 163 16.01 -14.91 -10.32
N HIS A 164 16.92 -14.60 -9.39
CA HIS A 164 17.29 -15.48 -8.28
C HIS A 164 16.33 -15.41 -7.08
N LYS A 165 15.41 -14.43 -7.04
CA LYS A 165 14.47 -14.21 -5.94
C LYS A 165 13.18 -14.98 -6.15
N GLU A 166 12.54 -15.40 -5.05
CA GLU A 166 11.18 -15.89 -5.12
C GLU A 166 10.23 -14.79 -5.62
N VAL A 167 9.24 -15.20 -6.41
CA VAL A 167 8.22 -14.30 -6.97
C VAL A 167 7.50 -13.51 -5.88
N THR A 168 7.26 -14.11 -4.72
CA THR A 168 6.66 -13.45 -3.55
C THR A 168 7.47 -12.27 -3.03
N GLN A 169 8.81 -12.38 -3.01
CA GLN A 169 9.69 -11.30 -2.59
C GLN A 169 9.62 -10.11 -3.55
N VAL A 170 9.63 -10.39 -4.85
CA VAL A 170 9.60 -9.34 -5.87
C VAL A 170 8.25 -8.65 -5.92
N MET A 171 7.14 -9.39 -5.84
CA MET A 171 5.79 -8.82 -5.77
C MET A 171 5.60 -7.88 -4.56
N MET A 172 6.28 -8.15 -3.44
CA MET A 172 6.17 -7.30 -2.24
C MET A 172 7.12 -6.09 -2.25
N ASP A 173 8.09 -6.06 -3.17
CA ASP A 173 8.98 -4.91 -3.34
C ASP A 173 8.27 -3.76 -4.06
N GLN A 174 8.00 -2.68 -3.33
CA GLN A 174 7.32 -1.50 -3.89
C GLN A 174 8.15 -0.76 -4.95
N LYS A 175 9.45 -1.09 -5.10
CA LYS A 175 10.30 -0.58 -6.17
C LYS A 175 10.12 -1.37 -7.46
N ALA A 176 9.76 -2.65 -7.36
CA ALA A 176 9.39 -3.46 -8.52
C ALA A 176 8.02 -3.04 -9.04
N VAL A 177 6.98 -3.19 -8.21
CA VAL A 177 5.60 -2.83 -8.54
C VAL A 177 4.93 -2.23 -7.30
N ALA A 178 4.43 -1.00 -7.42
CA ALA A 178 3.82 -0.32 -6.30
C ALA A 178 2.37 -0.78 -6.05
N GLY A 179 1.99 -0.83 -4.79
CA GLY A 179 0.60 -1.11 -4.36
C GLY A 179 0.31 -2.56 -4.00
N ILE A 180 1.05 -3.53 -4.52
CA ILE A 180 0.86 -4.95 -4.21
C ILE A 180 1.18 -5.22 -2.73
N GLY A 181 0.25 -5.89 -2.05
CA GLY A 181 0.43 -6.39 -0.70
C GLY A 181 0.05 -7.87 -0.61
N ASN A 182 -0.19 -8.34 0.61
CA ASN A 182 -0.27 -9.77 0.87
C ASN A 182 -1.52 -10.45 0.29
N TYR A 183 -2.68 -9.75 0.27
CA TYR A 183 -3.86 -10.34 -0.32
C TYR A 183 -3.82 -10.28 -1.85
N ILE A 184 -3.32 -9.17 -2.43
CA ILE A 184 -3.16 -9.06 -3.89
C ILE A 184 -2.19 -10.13 -4.37
N LYS A 185 -1.04 -10.30 -3.68
CA LYS A 185 -0.06 -11.35 -3.96
C LYS A 185 -0.70 -12.74 -3.97
N ALA A 186 -1.40 -13.11 -2.90
CA ALA A 186 -1.98 -14.44 -2.77
C ALA A 186 -3.05 -14.73 -3.84
N GLU A 187 -3.95 -13.79 -4.07
CA GLU A 187 -5.03 -13.92 -5.07
C GLU A 187 -4.48 -13.95 -6.51
N ALA A 188 -3.49 -13.09 -6.82
CA ALA A 188 -2.91 -13.03 -8.16
C ALA A 188 -2.08 -14.29 -8.48
N LEU A 189 -1.28 -14.79 -7.55
CA LEU A 189 -0.54 -16.05 -7.72
C LEU A 189 -1.49 -17.24 -7.92
N TYR A 190 -2.59 -17.29 -7.17
CA TYR A 190 -3.62 -18.33 -7.36
C TYR A 190 -4.26 -18.23 -8.75
N MET A 191 -4.61 -17.02 -9.20
CA MET A 191 -5.22 -16.82 -10.51
C MET A 191 -4.30 -17.15 -11.68
N ALA A 192 -2.99 -16.89 -11.52
CA ALA A 192 -1.96 -17.20 -12.50
C ALA A 192 -1.43 -18.64 -12.38
N GLU A 193 -1.92 -19.43 -11.41
CA GLU A 193 -1.49 -20.79 -11.12
C GLU A 193 0.01 -20.93 -10.79
N ILE A 194 0.62 -19.85 -10.30
CA ILE A 194 2.06 -19.79 -10.00
C ILE A 194 2.33 -20.23 -8.57
N ASN A 195 3.30 -21.13 -8.41
CA ASN A 195 3.79 -21.56 -7.11
C ASN A 195 4.45 -20.38 -6.36
N PRO A 196 4.09 -20.08 -5.11
CA PRO A 196 4.63 -18.95 -4.36
C PRO A 196 6.14 -19.06 -4.09
N TYR A 197 6.72 -20.24 -4.19
CA TYR A 197 8.16 -20.52 -4.03
C TYR A 197 8.94 -20.46 -5.35
N ALA A 198 8.26 -20.31 -6.48
CA ALA A 198 8.93 -20.18 -7.78
C ALA A 198 9.88 -18.97 -7.76
N LYS A 199 11.09 -19.17 -8.28
CA LYS A 199 11.99 -18.05 -8.56
C LYS A 199 11.50 -17.32 -9.82
N VAL A 200 11.69 -16.02 -9.86
CA VAL A 200 11.33 -15.24 -11.05
C VAL A 200 12.00 -15.76 -12.31
N GLY A 201 13.24 -16.26 -12.20
CA GLY A 201 13.99 -16.85 -13.32
C GLY A 201 13.43 -18.17 -13.85
N ASP A 202 12.64 -18.87 -13.04
CA ASP A 202 12.02 -20.16 -13.43
C ASP A 202 10.66 -19.97 -14.14
N LEU A 203 10.17 -18.72 -14.20
CA LEU A 203 8.93 -18.35 -14.88
C LEU A 203 9.24 -17.83 -16.28
N SER A 204 8.45 -18.22 -17.28
CA SER A 204 8.48 -17.62 -18.61
C SER A 204 7.93 -16.20 -18.60
N ASP A 205 8.22 -15.44 -19.66
CA ASP A 205 7.66 -14.09 -19.80
C ASP A 205 6.13 -14.12 -19.94
N ASP A 206 5.57 -15.15 -20.58
CA ASP A 206 4.13 -15.31 -20.69
C ASP A 206 3.47 -15.60 -19.33
N GLU A 207 4.09 -16.42 -18.49
CA GLU A 207 3.60 -16.64 -17.11
C GLU A 207 3.68 -15.36 -16.28
N LEU A 208 4.72 -14.55 -16.44
CA LEU A 208 4.83 -13.24 -15.79
C LEU A 208 3.80 -12.25 -16.34
N LYS A 209 3.47 -12.28 -17.64
CA LYS A 209 2.39 -11.46 -18.23
C LYS A 209 1.04 -11.84 -17.63
N GLU A 210 0.74 -13.14 -17.52
CA GLU A 210 -0.49 -13.62 -16.86
C GLU A 210 -0.56 -13.20 -15.38
N LEU A 211 0.56 -13.24 -14.66
CA LEU A 211 0.65 -12.72 -13.30
C LEU A 211 0.34 -11.21 -13.26
N GLY A 212 0.85 -10.45 -14.23
CA GLY A 212 0.57 -9.01 -14.35
C GLY A 212 -0.92 -8.73 -14.54
N LYS A 213 -1.56 -9.45 -15.47
CA LYS A 213 -3.02 -9.37 -15.70
C LYS A 213 -3.81 -9.70 -14.42
N ALA A 214 -3.42 -10.77 -13.73
CA ALA A 214 -4.03 -11.17 -12.46
C ALA A 214 -3.88 -10.08 -11.38
N CYS A 215 -2.69 -9.49 -11.22
CA CYS A 215 -2.47 -8.38 -10.30
C CYS A 215 -3.36 -7.18 -10.60
N ILE A 216 -3.41 -6.74 -11.87
CA ILE A 216 -4.25 -5.62 -12.32
C ILE A 216 -5.72 -5.92 -12.05
N TRP A 217 -6.17 -7.13 -12.36
CA TRP A 217 -7.56 -7.54 -12.12
C TRP A 217 -7.92 -7.49 -10.62
N VAL A 218 -7.11 -8.11 -9.76
CA VAL A 218 -7.34 -8.12 -8.30
C VAL A 218 -7.37 -6.71 -7.73
N ILE A 219 -6.44 -5.85 -8.15
CA ILE A 219 -6.35 -4.46 -7.69
C ILE A 219 -7.59 -3.68 -8.11
N LYS A 220 -7.97 -3.73 -9.40
CA LYS A 220 -9.14 -3.00 -9.93
C LYS A 220 -10.43 -3.52 -9.33
N ALA A 221 -10.62 -4.84 -9.23
CA ALA A 221 -11.79 -5.44 -8.61
C ALA A 221 -11.92 -5.08 -7.12
N SER A 222 -10.82 -5.11 -6.37
CA SER A 222 -10.82 -4.67 -4.97
C SER A 222 -11.13 -3.19 -4.82
N TYR A 223 -10.58 -2.33 -5.68
CA TYR A 223 -10.89 -0.91 -5.68
C TYR A 223 -12.37 -0.62 -6.00
N ALA A 224 -12.93 -1.27 -7.03
CA ALA A 224 -14.33 -1.15 -7.40
C ALA A 224 -15.28 -1.64 -6.28
N ALA A 225 -14.88 -2.72 -5.58
CA ALA A 225 -15.59 -3.25 -4.42
C ALA A 225 -15.44 -2.39 -3.14
N LYS A 226 -14.96 -1.16 -3.27
CA LYS A 226 -14.71 -0.22 -2.15
C LYS A 226 -13.64 -0.73 -1.16
N GLY A 227 -12.73 -1.56 -1.60
CA GLY A 227 -11.65 -2.16 -0.83
C GLY A 227 -11.99 -3.54 -0.30
N ALA A 228 -10.96 -4.34 -0.05
CA ALA A 228 -11.14 -5.62 0.62
C ALA A 228 -11.58 -5.40 2.06
N THR A 229 -12.57 -6.17 2.53
CA THR A 229 -12.98 -6.13 3.94
C THR A 229 -11.91 -6.82 4.78
N ILE A 230 -10.85 -6.07 5.11
CA ILE A 230 -9.81 -6.53 6.02
C ILE A 230 -10.27 -6.21 7.44
N ARG A 231 -10.26 -7.20 8.32
CA ARG A 231 -10.82 -7.20 9.69
C ARG A 231 -10.49 -5.95 10.54
N ASN A 232 -9.44 -5.21 10.19
CA ASN A 232 -8.91 -4.08 10.96
C ASN A 232 -8.91 -2.75 10.20
N TYR A 233 -9.50 -2.69 9.00
CA TYR A 233 -9.53 -1.46 8.19
C TYR A 233 -10.95 -0.88 8.13
N LYS A 234 -11.09 0.36 8.60
CA LYS A 234 -12.31 1.16 8.48
C LYS A 234 -12.03 2.39 7.63
N LEU A 235 -12.95 2.71 6.76
CA LEU A 235 -12.91 3.96 6.00
C LEU A 235 -13.05 5.17 6.95
N PRO A 236 -12.59 6.39 6.57
CA PRO A 236 -12.64 7.58 7.44
C PRO A 236 -14.03 7.90 8.00
N ASN A 237 -15.11 7.56 7.29
CA ASN A 237 -16.50 7.70 7.76
C ASN A 237 -17.00 6.54 8.64
N GLY A 238 -16.14 5.57 8.93
CA GLY A 238 -16.49 4.39 9.73
C GLY A 238 -17.21 3.28 8.96
N ASP A 239 -17.50 3.47 7.66
CA ASP A 239 -18.18 2.45 6.86
C ASP A 239 -17.23 1.29 6.56
N VAL A 240 -17.75 0.08 6.69
CA VAL A 240 -17.14 -1.13 6.16
C VAL A 240 -17.52 -1.19 4.68
N GLY A 241 -16.57 -1.45 3.78
CA GLY A 241 -16.85 -1.53 2.34
C GLY A 241 -18.07 -2.42 2.07
N GLU A 242 -19.06 -1.88 1.36
CA GLU A 242 -20.37 -2.53 1.14
C GLU A 242 -20.32 -3.74 0.20
N TYR A 243 -19.22 -3.89 -0.54
CA TYR A 243 -19.05 -5.02 -1.47
C TYR A 243 -17.85 -5.86 -1.01
N LYS A 244 -18.11 -7.08 -0.58
CA LYS A 244 -17.07 -8.05 -0.24
C LYS A 244 -16.40 -8.50 -1.53
N PHE A 245 -15.21 -7.98 -1.85
CA PHE A 245 -14.31 -8.68 -2.74
C PHE A 245 -14.18 -10.12 -2.21
N LYS A 246 -14.71 -11.09 -2.96
CA LYS A 246 -14.69 -12.48 -2.52
C LYS A 246 -13.31 -13.06 -2.78
N PHE A 247 -12.45 -13.04 -1.76
CA PHE A 247 -11.19 -13.77 -1.82
C PHE A 247 -11.41 -15.23 -2.22
N LYS A 248 -10.60 -15.70 -3.15
CA LYS A 248 -10.55 -17.10 -3.57
C LYS A 248 -9.73 -17.94 -2.57
N VAL A 249 -8.56 -17.42 -2.14
CA VAL A 249 -7.64 -18.12 -1.24
C VAL A 249 -7.24 -17.31 -0.01
N TYR A 250 -7.15 -16.00 -0.10
CA TYR A 250 -6.68 -15.19 1.03
C TYR A 250 -7.62 -15.31 2.23
N SER A 251 -7.08 -15.75 3.38
CA SER A 251 -7.84 -16.04 4.62
C SER A 251 -8.94 -17.09 4.48
N LYS A 252 -8.88 -17.95 3.46
CA LYS A 252 -9.79 -19.08 3.27
C LYS A 252 -9.18 -20.38 3.80
N ARG A 253 -10.02 -21.38 4.02
CA ARG A 253 -9.61 -22.77 4.32
C ARG A 253 -9.63 -23.65 3.07
N LYS A 254 -10.51 -23.31 2.13
CA LYS A 254 -10.67 -23.97 0.84
C LYS A 254 -10.82 -22.92 -0.25
N ASP A 255 -10.35 -23.25 -1.44
CA ASP A 255 -10.58 -22.49 -2.65
C ASP A 255 -12.05 -22.66 -3.17
N PRO A 256 -12.46 -21.98 -4.25
CA PRO A 256 -13.81 -22.08 -4.78
C PRO A 256 -14.22 -23.47 -5.25
N VAL A 257 -13.27 -24.35 -5.61
CA VAL A 257 -13.54 -25.70 -6.11
C VAL A 257 -13.35 -26.79 -5.04
N GLY A 258 -12.97 -26.39 -3.81
CA GLY A 258 -12.93 -27.27 -2.65
C GLY A 258 -11.53 -27.74 -2.22
N ASN A 259 -10.46 -27.40 -2.93
CA ASN A 259 -9.09 -27.73 -2.57
C ASN A 259 -8.68 -27.03 -1.27
N LYS A 260 -7.79 -27.66 -0.51
CA LYS A 260 -7.28 -27.13 0.75
C LYS A 260 -6.34 -25.94 0.49
N VAL A 261 -6.61 -24.80 1.15
CA VAL A 261 -5.67 -23.66 1.15
C VAL A 261 -4.65 -23.85 2.25
N ILE A 262 -3.38 -23.86 1.86
CA ILE A 262 -2.22 -23.92 2.76
C ILE A 262 -1.83 -22.49 3.18
N ARG A 263 -1.26 -22.37 4.38
CA ARG A 263 -0.77 -21.11 4.96
C ARG A 263 0.65 -21.29 5.44
N GLU A 264 1.58 -20.70 4.72
CA GLU A 264 3.02 -20.85 4.98
C GLU A 264 3.72 -19.51 4.86
N GLU A 265 4.83 -19.34 5.58
CA GLU A 265 5.69 -18.18 5.43
C GLU A 265 6.58 -18.37 4.21
N THR A 266 6.55 -17.41 3.31
CA THR A 266 7.41 -17.33 2.12
C THR A 266 8.60 -16.40 2.37
N ALA A 267 9.57 -16.35 1.44
CA ALA A 267 10.81 -15.59 1.62
C ALA A 267 10.62 -14.08 1.83
N ASP A 268 9.43 -13.54 1.52
CA ASP A 268 9.03 -12.16 1.86
C ASP A 268 8.66 -11.96 3.35
N LYS A 269 8.82 -12.99 4.19
CA LYS A 269 8.48 -12.98 5.62
C LYS A 269 7.00 -12.68 5.90
N ARG A 270 6.13 -13.15 5.01
CA ARG A 270 4.68 -13.03 5.14
C ARG A 270 4.01 -14.40 4.97
N THR A 271 2.96 -14.62 5.75
CA THR A 271 2.09 -15.79 5.54
C THR A 271 1.38 -15.67 4.20
N THR A 272 1.71 -16.55 3.27
CA THR A 272 1.05 -16.68 1.98
C THR A 272 -0.04 -17.75 2.09
N HIS A 273 -1.14 -17.54 1.34
CA HIS A 273 -2.24 -18.49 1.22
C HIS A 273 -2.21 -19.03 -0.20
N TRP A 274 -2.11 -20.32 -0.37
CA TRP A 274 -1.95 -20.94 -1.69
C TRP A 274 -2.51 -22.37 -1.76
N VAL A 275 -2.68 -22.89 -2.97
CA VAL A 275 -3.26 -24.22 -3.25
C VAL A 275 -2.28 -25.02 -4.11
N PRO A 276 -1.57 -26.00 -3.54
CA PRO A 276 -0.56 -26.79 -4.28
C PRO A 276 -1.11 -27.49 -5.53
N GLU A 277 -2.37 -27.95 -5.46
CA GLU A 277 -3.03 -28.64 -6.55
C GLU A 277 -3.32 -27.75 -7.76
N VAL A 278 -3.31 -26.44 -7.58
CA VAL A 278 -3.59 -25.42 -8.62
C VAL A 278 -2.33 -24.68 -9.03
N GLN A 279 -1.48 -24.32 -8.07
CA GLN A 279 -0.35 -23.41 -8.25
C GLN A 279 0.94 -24.21 -8.53
N THR A 280 1.05 -24.75 -9.75
CA THR A 280 2.12 -25.67 -10.14
C THR A 280 3.18 -25.04 -11.05
N ARG A 281 2.94 -23.84 -11.63
CA ARG A 281 3.88 -23.16 -12.53
C ARG A 281 5.13 -22.67 -11.80
N GLY A 282 6.28 -22.72 -12.46
CA GLY A 282 7.57 -22.32 -11.87
C GLY A 282 8.17 -23.35 -10.90
N VAL A 283 7.60 -24.57 -10.85
CA VAL A 283 8.25 -25.70 -10.15
C VAL A 283 9.18 -26.37 -11.13
N THR A 284 10.49 -26.19 -10.96
CA THR A 284 11.48 -27.03 -11.62
C THR A 284 11.27 -28.45 -11.09
N THR A 285 10.83 -29.35 -11.93
CA THR A 285 10.83 -30.78 -11.63
C THR A 285 12.29 -31.19 -11.42
N GLN A 286 12.79 -31.09 -10.19
CA GLN A 286 13.97 -31.84 -9.82
C GLN A 286 13.53 -33.30 -9.84
N ASN A 287 13.99 -34.04 -10.89
CA ASN A 287 13.90 -35.47 -10.95
C ASN A 287 14.44 -36.04 -9.63
N HIS A 288 13.56 -36.57 -8.81
CA HIS A 288 13.97 -37.55 -7.82
C HIS A 288 14.38 -38.81 -8.58
N LEU A 289 15.67 -38.90 -8.90
CA LEU A 289 16.36 -40.16 -9.21
C LEU A 289 16.98 -40.67 -7.91
#